data_41380c8cb6002233cd993e000ed5ebca
#
_entry.id   41380c8cb6002233cd993e000ed5ebca
#
_cell.length_a   1.000
_cell.length_b   1.000
_cell.length_c   1.000
_cell.angle_alpha   90.00
_cell.angle_beta   90.00
_cell.angle_gamma   90.00
#
_symmetry.space_group_name_H-M   'P 1'
#
loop_
_entity.id
_entity.type
_entity.pdbx_description
1 polymer ?
#
loop_
_entity_poly.entity_id
_entity_poly.type
_entity_poly.pdbx_seq_one_letter_code
_entity_poly.pdbx_strand_id
1 'polypeptide(L)'
;MQMGWSDKARFQIELALEELIVNTFTHGNSGEPTEQREKVTIDASFQQNSSDLTITLKDNALAFDPTQAPTPDVTLSAEDRKIGGLGLFLVSKMMDSVDYKRVDGVNRVTMQKHLT
;
A
#
# COMPACT_ATOMS: atom_id res chain seq x y z
N MET A 1 19.65 -1.48 12.56
CA MET A 1 19.86 -0.04 12.40
C MET A 1 19.00 0.73 13.39
N GLN A 2 19.60 1.71 14.05
CA GLN A 2 18.90 2.53 15.01
C GLN A 2 18.35 3.77 14.33
N MET A 3 17.05 3.78 14.06
CA MET A 3 16.39 4.93 13.43
C MET A 3 15.40 5.63 14.35
N GLY A 4 15.40 5.26 15.63
CA GLY A 4 14.46 5.83 16.58
C GLY A 4 13.03 5.30 16.47
N TRP A 5 12.83 4.26 15.68
CA TRP A 5 11.50 3.68 15.49
C TRP A 5 11.24 2.63 16.57
N SER A 6 9.99 2.57 17.04
CA SER A 6 9.58 1.46 17.89
C SER A 6 9.51 0.18 17.04
N ASP A 7 9.62 -0.97 17.69
CA ASP A 7 9.48 -2.25 16.99
C ASP A 7 8.09 -2.38 16.36
N LYS A 8 7.07 -1.86 17.03
CA LYS A 8 5.71 -1.87 16.51
C LYS A 8 5.60 -1.03 15.24
N ALA A 9 6.17 0.19 15.25
CA ALA A 9 6.12 1.07 14.08
C ALA A 9 6.83 0.43 12.91
N ARG A 10 8.01 -0.15 13.13
CA ARG A 10 8.75 -0.82 12.06
C ARG A 10 7.98 -1.98 11.47
N PHE A 11 7.39 -2.83 12.31
CA PHE A 11 6.59 -3.96 11.84
C PHE A 11 5.42 -3.50 10.99
N GLN A 12 4.70 -2.47 11.44
CA GLN A 12 3.55 -1.96 10.73
C GLN A 12 3.93 -1.33 9.39
N ILE A 13 5.05 -0.61 9.34
CA ILE A 13 5.55 -0.02 8.09
C ILE A 13 5.93 -1.12 7.10
N GLU A 14 6.66 -2.13 7.55
CA GLU A 14 7.08 -3.23 6.68
C GLU A 14 5.87 -3.98 6.12
N LEU A 15 4.88 -4.25 6.95
CA LEU A 15 3.67 -4.94 6.51
C LEU A 15 2.85 -4.09 5.52
N ALA A 16 2.74 -2.79 5.79
CA ALA A 16 2.02 -1.89 4.88
C ALA A 16 2.69 -1.83 3.51
N LEU A 17 4.01 -1.73 3.47
CA LEU A 17 4.76 -1.71 2.22
C LEU A 17 4.57 -3.02 1.46
N GLU A 18 4.66 -4.14 2.13
CA GLU A 18 4.48 -5.45 1.50
C GLU A 18 3.09 -5.57 0.88
N GLU A 19 2.05 -5.21 1.63
CA GLU A 19 0.68 -5.29 1.13
C GLU A 19 0.44 -4.40 -0.08
N LEU A 20 0.93 -3.18 -0.05
CA LEU A 20 0.74 -2.25 -1.16
C LEU A 20 1.52 -2.67 -2.40
N ILE A 21 2.75 -3.14 -2.22
CA ILE A 21 3.58 -3.58 -3.35
C ILE A 21 2.97 -4.83 -4.00
N VAL A 22 2.57 -5.81 -3.19
CA VAL A 22 1.94 -7.02 -3.71
C VAL A 22 0.65 -6.67 -4.45
N ASN A 23 -0.17 -5.77 -3.88
CA ASN A 23 -1.41 -5.36 -4.54
C ASN A 23 -1.16 -4.65 -5.86
N THR A 24 -0.11 -3.85 -5.96
CA THR A 24 0.23 -3.18 -7.22
C THR A 24 0.49 -4.20 -8.32
N PHE A 25 1.28 -5.23 -8.05
CA PHE A 25 1.59 -6.25 -9.05
C PHE A 25 0.41 -7.17 -9.33
N THR A 26 -0.41 -7.45 -8.33
CA THR A 26 -1.57 -8.32 -8.49
C THR A 26 -2.68 -7.65 -9.28
N HIS A 27 -3.07 -6.44 -8.89
CA HIS A 27 -4.21 -5.73 -9.50
C HIS A 27 -3.81 -4.92 -10.72
N GLY A 28 -2.59 -4.40 -10.75
CA GLY A 28 -2.10 -3.61 -11.87
C GLY A 28 -1.90 -4.42 -13.12
N ASN A 29 -1.88 -5.75 -13.01
CA ASN A 29 -1.67 -6.66 -14.12
C ASN A 29 -2.95 -7.36 -14.56
N SER A 30 -4.07 -7.10 -13.94
CA SER A 30 -5.32 -7.81 -14.22
C SER A 30 -5.85 -7.49 -15.62
N GLY A 31 -6.20 -8.55 -16.36
CA GLY A 31 -6.94 -8.42 -17.59
C GLY A 31 -6.16 -8.08 -18.83
N GLU A 32 -4.84 -7.94 -18.78
CA GLU A 32 -4.03 -7.60 -19.95
C GLU A 32 -3.01 -8.69 -20.27
N PRO A 33 -2.81 -9.01 -21.57
CA PRO A 33 -1.73 -9.91 -21.97
C PRO A 33 -0.38 -9.31 -21.60
N THR A 34 0.51 -10.14 -21.07
CA THR A 34 1.81 -9.70 -20.58
C THR A 34 2.66 -9.05 -21.66
N GLU A 35 2.65 -9.62 -22.85
CA GLU A 35 3.48 -9.12 -23.95
C GLU A 35 2.99 -7.81 -24.56
N GLN A 36 1.77 -7.36 -24.21
CA GLN A 36 1.20 -6.14 -24.78
C GLN A 36 1.22 -4.99 -23.79
N ARG A 37 1.86 -5.17 -22.64
CA ARG A 37 1.82 -4.20 -21.58
C ARG A 37 3.20 -3.74 -21.20
N GLU A 38 3.30 -2.46 -20.83
CA GLU A 38 4.55 -1.94 -20.31
C GLU A 38 4.87 -2.61 -18.98
N LYS A 39 6.16 -2.72 -18.69
CA LYS A 39 6.61 -3.28 -17.42
C LYS A 39 6.13 -2.40 -16.27
N VAL A 40 5.53 -3.03 -15.27
CA VAL A 40 5.12 -2.32 -14.06
C VAL A 40 6.33 -2.05 -13.19
N THR A 41 6.49 -0.78 -12.80
CA THR A 41 7.57 -0.36 -11.91
C THR A 41 6.99 0.39 -10.73
N ILE A 42 7.68 0.32 -9.60
CA ILE A 42 7.32 1.03 -8.38
C ILE A 42 8.53 1.83 -7.92
N ASP A 43 8.32 3.12 -7.66
CA ASP A 43 9.31 3.97 -7.02
C ASP A 43 8.85 4.28 -5.60
N ALA A 44 9.74 4.10 -4.65
CA ALA A 44 9.45 4.40 -3.25
C ALA A 44 10.37 5.51 -2.77
N SER A 45 9.82 6.49 -2.10
CA SER A 45 10.61 7.56 -1.47
C SER A 45 10.18 7.71 -0.01
N PHE A 46 11.14 8.09 0.82
CA PHE A 46 10.95 8.18 2.27
C PHE A 46 11.48 9.51 2.76
N GLN A 47 10.67 10.19 3.59
CA GLN A 47 11.09 11.41 4.25
C GLN A 47 10.78 11.26 5.73
N GLN A 48 11.82 11.44 6.56
CA GLN A 48 11.67 11.32 8.00
C GLN A 48 12.02 12.65 8.68
N ASN A 49 11.12 13.09 9.56
CA ASN A 49 11.44 14.15 10.50
C ASN A 49 11.64 13.52 11.88
N SER A 50 11.66 14.32 12.95
CA SER A 50 11.97 13.81 14.28
C SER A 50 10.97 12.78 14.82
N SER A 51 9.72 12.80 14.36
CA SER A 51 8.67 11.95 14.93
C SER A 51 7.88 11.16 13.89
N ASP A 52 7.90 11.58 12.63
CA ASP A 52 7.04 11.00 11.60
C ASP A 52 7.82 10.58 10.38
N LEU A 53 7.32 9.53 9.72
CA LEU A 53 7.83 9.07 8.43
C LEU A 53 6.74 9.28 7.38
N THR A 54 7.10 9.88 6.26
CA THR A 54 6.24 10.00 5.09
C THR A 54 6.79 9.09 4.00
N ILE A 55 5.95 8.20 3.50
CA ILE A 55 6.31 7.24 2.45
C ILE A 55 5.47 7.55 1.22
N THR A 56 6.11 7.71 0.07
CA THR A 56 5.41 7.90 -1.19
C THR A 56 5.75 6.75 -2.12
N LEU A 57 4.73 6.03 -2.58
CA LEU A 57 4.87 4.97 -3.57
C LEU A 57 4.25 5.46 -4.87
N LYS A 58 5.01 5.41 -5.96
CA LYS A 58 4.53 5.76 -7.30
C LYS A 58 4.66 4.54 -8.19
N ASP A 59 3.63 4.27 -8.98
CA ASP A 59 3.68 3.15 -9.92
C ASP A 59 2.94 3.49 -11.21
N ASN A 60 3.29 2.77 -12.27
CA ASN A 60 2.70 2.92 -13.59
C ASN A 60 1.67 1.85 -13.91
N ALA A 61 1.17 1.16 -12.90
CA ALA A 61 0.17 0.11 -13.10
C ALA A 61 -1.20 0.71 -13.41
N LEU A 62 -2.19 -0.16 -13.61
CA LEU A 62 -3.56 0.28 -13.81
C LEU A 62 -4.06 1.04 -12.58
N ALA A 63 -5.03 1.91 -12.80
CA ALA A 63 -5.60 2.70 -11.71
C ALA A 63 -6.18 1.78 -10.63
N PHE A 64 -5.74 1.95 -9.40
CA PHE A 64 -6.22 1.18 -8.26
C PHE A 64 -6.04 2.02 -7.01
N ASP A 65 -7.17 2.37 -6.39
CA ASP A 65 -7.16 3.21 -5.17
C ASP A 65 -7.25 2.32 -3.93
N PRO A 66 -6.14 2.11 -3.21
CA PRO A 66 -6.17 1.26 -2.02
C PRO A 66 -7.01 1.83 -0.88
N THR A 67 -7.30 3.14 -0.90
CA THR A 67 -8.12 3.75 0.16
C THR A 67 -9.59 3.39 0.01
N GLN A 68 -9.99 2.85 -1.14
CA GLN A 68 -11.38 2.45 -1.40
C GLN A 68 -11.64 0.98 -1.16
N ALA A 69 -10.68 0.26 -0.57
CA ALA A 69 -10.89 -1.14 -0.24
C ALA A 69 -12.04 -1.30 0.75
N PRO A 70 -12.98 -2.21 0.49
CA PRO A 70 -14.12 -2.39 1.38
C PRO A 70 -13.69 -2.94 2.74
N THR A 71 -14.45 -2.58 3.78
CA THR A 71 -14.22 -3.16 5.10
C THR A 71 -14.53 -4.65 5.06
N PRO A 72 -13.62 -5.52 5.52
CA PRO A 72 -13.87 -6.96 5.51
C PRO A 72 -15.07 -7.32 6.39
N ASP A 73 -15.86 -8.27 5.92
CA ASP A 73 -16.96 -8.81 6.72
C ASP A 73 -16.42 -9.94 7.60
N VAL A 74 -16.22 -9.64 8.88
CA VAL A 74 -15.64 -10.60 9.81
C VAL A 74 -16.58 -11.75 10.16
N THR A 75 -17.85 -11.66 9.75
CA THR A 75 -18.78 -12.76 9.97
C THR A 75 -18.66 -13.86 8.91
N LEU A 76 -18.00 -13.56 7.79
CA LEU A 76 -17.75 -14.55 6.75
C LEU A 76 -16.54 -15.41 7.12
N SER A 77 -16.57 -16.66 6.66
CA SER A 77 -15.42 -17.53 6.83
C SER A 77 -14.25 -17.01 5.98
N ALA A 78 -13.03 -17.46 6.29
CA ALA A 78 -11.86 -17.05 5.54
C ALA A 78 -11.98 -17.39 4.04
N GLU A 79 -12.71 -18.47 3.72
CA GLU A 79 -12.91 -18.89 2.34
C GLU A 79 -13.83 -17.94 1.57
N ASP A 80 -14.75 -17.31 2.26
CA ASP A 80 -15.74 -16.40 1.65
C ASP A 80 -15.28 -14.96 1.58
N ARG A 81 -14.15 -14.61 2.21
CA ARG A 81 -13.61 -13.26 2.16
C ARG A 81 -12.83 -13.06 0.88
N LYS A 82 -12.92 -11.84 0.33
CA LYS A 82 -12.13 -11.50 -0.84
C LYS A 82 -10.65 -11.47 -0.49
N ILE A 83 -9.84 -12.12 -1.33
CA ILE A 83 -8.39 -12.10 -1.18
C ILE A 83 -7.88 -10.66 -1.36
N GLY A 84 -7.01 -10.21 -0.49
CA GLY A 84 -6.38 -8.89 -0.56
C GLY A 84 -7.13 -7.77 0.15
N GLY A 85 -8.45 -7.93 0.36
CA GLY A 85 -9.23 -6.89 1.02
C GLY A 85 -8.82 -6.67 2.46
N LEU A 86 -8.47 -7.73 3.16
CA LEU A 86 -8.05 -7.64 4.56
C LEU A 86 -6.73 -6.89 4.69
N GLY A 87 -5.77 -7.16 3.79
CA GLY A 87 -4.47 -6.50 3.85
C GLY A 87 -4.58 -5.00 3.69
N LEU A 88 -5.36 -4.53 2.71
CA LEU A 88 -5.56 -3.09 2.51
C LEU A 88 -6.29 -2.45 3.69
N PHE A 89 -7.26 -3.16 4.25
CA PHE A 89 -7.95 -2.69 5.45
C PHE A 89 -6.95 -2.51 6.60
N LEU A 90 -6.05 -3.48 6.81
CA LEU A 90 -5.04 -3.39 7.86
C LEU A 90 -4.08 -2.23 7.62
N VAL A 91 -3.70 -1.96 6.37
CA VAL A 91 -2.84 -0.81 6.05
C VAL A 91 -3.49 0.47 6.56
N SER A 92 -4.78 0.67 6.28
CA SER A 92 -5.50 1.87 6.71
C SER A 92 -5.57 1.98 8.23
N LYS A 93 -5.54 0.86 8.95
CA LYS A 93 -5.56 0.86 10.41
C LYS A 93 -4.20 1.05 11.04
N MET A 94 -3.14 0.59 10.37
CA MET A 94 -1.78 0.65 10.90
C MET A 94 -1.09 1.99 10.65
N MET A 95 -1.43 2.66 9.55
CA MET A 95 -0.83 3.94 9.19
C MET A 95 -1.69 5.08 9.73
N ASP A 96 -1.07 6.21 10.04
CA ASP A 96 -1.79 7.37 10.55
C ASP A 96 -2.57 8.08 9.45
N SER A 97 -2.08 8.03 8.21
CA SER A 97 -2.84 8.50 7.07
C SER A 97 -2.42 7.75 5.81
N VAL A 98 -3.35 7.61 4.87
CA VAL A 98 -3.09 7.01 3.57
C VAL A 98 -3.88 7.82 2.54
N ASP A 99 -3.19 8.42 1.59
CA ASP A 99 -3.80 9.21 0.53
C ASP A 99 -3.45 8.62 -0.83
N TYR A 100 -4.38 8.73 -1.77
CA TYR A 100 -4.18 8.24 -3.12
C TYR A 100 -4.45 9.35 -4.12
N LYS A 101 -3.62 9.40 -5.16
CA LYS A 101 -3.80 10.34 -6.26
C LYS A 101 -3.27 9.70 -7.55
N ARG A 102 -4.00 9.90 -8.64
CA ARG A 102 -3.52 9.46 -9.95
C ARG A 102 -3.30 10.68 -10.83
N VAL A 103 -2.07 10.83 -11.34
CA VAL A 103 -1.69 11.97 -12.18
C VAL A 103 -0.87 11.44 -13.35
N ASP A 104 -1.31 11.77 -14.58
CA ASP A 104 -0.59 11.42 -15.81
C ASP A 104 -0.22 9.94 -15.92
N GLY A 105 -1.17 9.07 -15.58
CA GLY A 105 -0.96 7.63 -15.68
C GLY A 105 -0.15 7.02 -14.53
N VAL A 106 0.15 7.80 -13.51
CA VAL A 106 0.93 7.34 -12.36
C VAL A 106 0.06 7.33 -11.11
N ASN A 107 0.00 6.17 -10.47
CA ASN A 107 -0.62 6.04 -9.15
C ASN A 107 0.36 6.55 -8.11
N ARG A 108 -0.13 7.37 -7.18
CA ARG A 108 0.69 7.85 -6.07
C ARG A 108 -0.04 7.58 -4.77
N VAL A 109 0.57 6.78 -3.91
CA VAL A 109 0.07 6.53 -2.55
C VAL A 109 1.02 7.21 -1.58
N THR A 110 0.51 8.09 -0.74
CA THR A 110 1.31 8.77 0.28
C THR A 110 0.79 8.35 1.65
N MET A 111 1.69 7.83 2.48
CA MET A 111 1.36 7.36 3.82
C MET A 111 2.19 8.09 4.85
N GLN A 112 1.61 8.30 6.01
CA GLN A 112 2.32 8.87 7.15
C GLN A 112 2.22 7.92 8.33
N LYS A 113 3.31 7.81 9.08
CA LYS A 113 3.38 6.95 10.26
C LYS A 113 4.15 7.63 11.37
N HIS A 114 3.54 7.68 12.54
CA HIS A 114 4.20 8.14 13.76
C HIS A 114 5.17 7.04 14.21
N LEU A 115 6.40 7.40 14.51
CA LEU A 115 7.46 6.42 14.70
C LEU A 115 7.64 5.93 16.13
N THR A 116 7.02 6.57 17.07
CA THR A 116 7.19 6.21 18.49
C THR A 116 5.92 5.74 19.16
#